data_b6acf53bbb4f3364172448ea2b8983f0
#
_entry.id   b6acf53bbb4f3364172448ea2b8983f0
#
_cell.length_a   1.000
_cell.length_b   1.000
_cell.length_c   1.000
_cell.angle_alpha   90.00
_cell.angle_beta   90.00
_cell.angle_gamma   90.00
#
_symmetry.space_group_name_H-M   'P 1'
#
loop_
_entity.id
_entity.type
_entity.pdbx_description
1 polymer ?
#
loop_
_entity_poly.entity_id
_entity_poly.type
_entity_poly.pdbx_seq_one_letter_code
_entity_poly.pdbx_strand_id
1 'polypeptide(L)'
;MAIKSLHFLLTYTCNFACDHCFLFGGPDAEGVMRIEDIRRILGEGKKAGIESICIEGGEPFLYYPVLLWTVRKAVEMGMEVGVVTNCYWATSTEDAKEWLKPVPGIGISDLGLSEDHFHYEEGENPRFAREAAENLRIPNSTLSIKDPRDGSAPLAGDIMLKGRAAEKIAPDLPKKPWASYTKCEDEDFENQGRVHVDPYGLVHVCQGIVIGNLFEKSLRSIFEEWKPRKHPICGPLLEGGPAKLAEKYDVPHKEAYADECELCFDLRLRLRERFPDVLCPDQMYGIQD
;
A
#
# COMPACT_ATOMS: atom_id res chain seq x y z
N MET A 1 8.87 4.00 19.35
CA MET A 1 8.31 4.01 17.99
C MET A 1 7.00 4.76 18.03
N ALA A 2 6.82 5.79 17.22
CA ALA A 2 5.60 6.57 17.22
C ALA A 2 4.92 6.43 15.84
N ILE A 3 4.37 5.21 15.58
CA ILE A 3 3.48 5.03 14.42
C ILE A 3 2.25 5.90 14.67
N LYS A 4 1.98 6.82 13.75
CA LYS A 4 0.92 7.82 13.87
C LYS A 4 -0.17 7.64 12.82
N SER A 5 0.09 6.86 11.77
CA SER A 5 -0.83 6.64 10.67
C SER A 5 -1.07 5.15 10.43
N LEU A 6 -2.32 4.80 10.12
CA LEU A 6 -2.71 3.51 9.56
C LEU A 6 -3.14 3.69 8.11
N HIS A 7 -2.55 2.92 7.22
CA HIS A 7 -3.00 2.79 5.84
C HIS A 7 -3.91 1.57 5.74
N PHE A 8 -5.18 1.81 5.42
CA PHE A 8 -6.18 0.75 5.28
C PHE A 8 -6.18 0.26 3.84
N LEU A 9 -5.72 -0.96 3.63
CA LEU A 9 -5.99 -1.67 2.39
C LEU A 9 -7.44 -2.17 2.46
N LEU A 10 -8.38 -1.27 2.14
CA LEU A 10 -9.82 -1.53 2.34
C LEU A 10 -10.26 -2.80 1.61
N THR A 11 -9.66 -3.03 0.45
CA THR A 11 -9.90 -4.20 -0.38
C THR A 11 -8.68 -4.49 -1.26
N TYR A 12 -8.54 -5.72 -1.72
CA TYR A 12 -7.63 -6.08 -2.80
C TYR A 12 -8.30 -6.01 -4.18
N THR A 13 -9.63 -6.07 -4.22
CA THR A 13 -10.39 -5.95 -5.47
C THR A 13 -10.19 -4.56 -6.08
N CYS A 14 -9.83 -4.53 -7.36
CA CYS A 14 -9.69 -3.32 -8.15
C CYS A 14 -10.29 -3.56 -9.54
N ASN A 15 -10.88 -2.54 -10.12
CA ASN A 15 -11.34 -2.63 -11.52
C ASN A 15 -10.19 -2.47 -12.54
N PHE A 16 -8.98 -2.12 -12.07
CA PHE A 16 -7.75 -2.05 -12.86
C PHE A 16 -6.75 -3.14 -12.45
N ALA A 17 -5.83 -3.47 -13.36
CA ALA A 17 -4.73 -4.40 -13.13
C ALA A 17 -3.39 -3.75 -13.54
N CYS A 18 -3.09 -2.57 -12.95
CA CYS A 18 -1.94 -1.73 -13.29
C CYS A 18 -0.60 -2.46 -13.12
N ASP A 19 0.33 -2.26 -14.05
CA ASP A 19 1.66 -2.90 -14.05
C ASP A 19 2.50 -2.56 -12.82
N HIS A 20 2.31 -1.36 -12.24
CA HIS A 20 3.05 -0.92 -11.05
C HIS A 20 2.43 -1.39 -9.72
N CYS A 21 1.30 -2.10 -9.73
CA CYS A 21 0.57 -2.44 -8.52
C CYS A 21 1.36 -3.36 -7.59
N PHE A 22 1.68 -2.88 -6.39
CA PHE A 22 2.40 -3.62 -5.38
C PHE A 22 1.53 -4.62 -4.60
N LEU A 23 0.20 -4.55 -4.76
CA LEU A 23 -0.77 -5.41 -4.07
C LEU A 23 -1.28 -6.58 -4.92
N PHE A 24 -0.91 -6.63 -6.20
CA PHE A 24 -1.56 -7.48 -7.19
C PHE A 24 -3.09 -7.28 -7.26
N GLY A 25 -3.55 -6.06 -6.92
CA GLY A 25 -4.97 -5.72 -7.01
C GLY A 25 -5.51 -5.89 -8.43
N GLY A 26 -6.74 -6.35 -8.55
CA GLY A 26 -7.37 -6.62 -9.83
C GLY A 26 -8.84 -7.04 -9.68
N PRO A 27 -9.57 -7.25 -10.80
CA PRO A 27 -10.98 -7.65 -10.76
C PRO A 27 -11.23 -8.98 -10.03
N ASP A 28 -10.27 -9.89 -10.12
CA ASP A 28 -10.37 -11.23 -9.54
C ASP A 28 -9.73 -11.31 -8.13
N ALA A 29 -9.12 -10.22 -7.66
CA ALA A 29 -8.54 -10.19 -6.32
C ALA A 29 -9.64 -10.14 -5.25
N GLU A 30 -9.52 -10.97 -4.23
CA GLU A 30 -10.49 -11.11 -3.16
C GLU A 30 -10.02 -10.46 -1.86
N GLY A 31 -10.97 -10.17 -1.00
CA GLY A 31 -10.75 -9.58 0.33
C GLY A 31 -11.23 -8.13 0.40
N VAL A 32 -12.14 -7.91 1.33
CA VAL A 32 -12.66 -6.58 1.68
C VAL A 32 -12.86 -6.50 3.20
N MET A 33 -12.50 -5.38 3.78
CA MET A 33 -12.74 -5.15 5.21
C MET A 33 -14.24 -5.01 5.47
N ARG A 34 -14.75 -5.74 6.46
CA ARG A 34 -16.13 -5.58 6.93
C ARG A 34 -16.20 -4.42 7.93
N ILE A 35 -17.36 -3.79 8.03
CA ILE A 35 -17.60 -2.69 8.98
C ILE A 35 -17.24 -3.07 10.42
N GLU A 36 -17.48 -4.33 10.82
CA GLU A 36 -17.12 -4.83 12.14
C GLU A 36 -15.60 -4.82 12.36
N ASP A 37 -14.84 -5.30 11.36
CA ASP A 37 -13.39 -5.34 11.39
C ASP A 37 -12.81 -3.93 11.43
N ILE A 38 -13.32 -3.03 10.58
CA ILE A 38 -12.93 -1.61 10.56
C ILE A 38 -13.18 -0.94 11.90
N ARG A 39 -14.35 -1.19 12.52
CA ARG A 39 -14.67 -0.64 13.86
C ARG A 39 -13.65 -1.10 14.90
N ARG A 40 -13.25 -2.37 14.86
CA ARG A 40 -12.20 -2.92 15.73
C ARG A 40 -10.87 -2.25 15.48
N ILE A 41 -10.42 -2.17 14.21
CA ILE A 41 -9.13 -1.59 13.83
C ILE A 41 -9.06 -0.11 14.23
N LEU A 42 -10.09 0.70 13.95
CA LEU A 42 -10.16 2.10 14.36
C LEU A 42 -10.11 2.25 15.88
N GLY A 43 -10.83 1.38 16.61
CA GLY A 43 -10.82 1.36 18.09
C GLY A 43 -9.44 1.04 18.65
N GLU A 44 -8.74 0.08 18.10
CA GLU A 44 -7.35 -0.26 18.48
C GLU A 44 -6.38 0.86 18.07
N GLY A 45 -6.54 1.46 16.90
CA GLY A 45 -5.76 2.59 16.45
C GLY A 45 -5.86 3.78 17.42
N LYS A 46 -7.08 4.14 17.82
CA LYS A 46 -7.30 5.23 18.80
C LYS A 46 -6.62 4.96 20.14
N LYS A 47 -6.72 3.73 20.66
CA LYS A 47 -6.04 3.32 21.90
C LYS A 47 -4.51 3.36 21.77
N ALA A 48 -3.99 3.06 20.60
CA ALA A 48 -2.55 3.08 20.30
C ALA A 48 -2.00 4.48 20.01
N GLY A 49 -2.86 5.52 19.94
CA GLY A 49 -2.46 6.90 19.66
C GLY A 49 -2.27 7.23 18.18
N ILE A 50 -2.97 6.51 17.31
CA ILE A 50 -3.05 6.83 15.88
C ILE A 50 -3.82 8.13 15.70
N GLU A 51 -3.28 9.01 14.87
CA GLU A 51 -3.77 10.35 14.60
C GLU A 51 -4.43 10.46 13.21
N SER A 52 -3.99 9.63 12.25
CA SER A 52 -4.50 9.66 10.88
C SER A 52 -4.70 8.28 10.29
N ILE A 53 -5.59 8.18 9.32
CA ILE A 53 -5.74 7.02 8.44
C ILE A 53 -5.69 7.45 6.98
N CYS A 54 -5.14 6.58 6.12
CA CYS A 54 -5.26 6.67 4.68
C CYS A 54 -6.03 5.43 4.20
N ILE A 55 -7.12 5.63 3.48
CA ILE A 55 -7.91 4.52 2.91
C ILE A 55 -7.50 4.34 1.47
N GLU A 56 -6.92 3.18 1.19
CA GLU A 56 -6.37 2.77 -0.10
C GLU A 56 -6.60 1.28 -0.31
N GLY A 57 -5.86 0.65 -1.19
CA GLY A 57 -5.90 -0.79 -1.45
C GLY A 57 -6.02 -1.08 -2.94
N GLY A 58 -6.98 -1.92 -3.35
CA GLY A 58 -7.42 -2.04 -4.72
C GLY A 58 -8.12 -0.74 -5.14
N GLU A 59 -9.45 -0.74 -5.21
CA GLU A 59 -10.20 0.50 -5.42
C GLU A 59 -11.27 0.67 -4.34
N PRO A 60 -11.09 1.60 -3.38
CA PRO A 60 -12.04 1.79 -2.29
C PRO A 60 -13.45 2.18 -2.71
N PHE A 61 -13.60 2.90 -3.83
CA PHE A 61 -14.92 3.31 -4.34
C PHE A 61 -15.77 2.17 -4.89
N LEU A 62 -15.20 0.99 -5.12
CA LEU A 62 -16.00 -0.22 -5.41
C LEU A 62 -16.85 -0.64 -4.21
N TYR A 63 -16.42 -0.29 -3.00
CA TYR A 63 -17.14 -0.56 -1.75
C TYR A 63 -17.63 0.74 -1.09
N TYR A 64 -18.21 1.61 -1.89
CA TYR A 64 -18.52 3.00 -1.53
C TYR A 64 -19.29 3.17 -0.19
N PRO A 65 -20.35 2.39 0.13
CA PRO A 65 -21.02 2.50 1.43
C PRO A 65 -20.08 2.20 2.62
N VAL A 66 -19.18 1.23 2.47
CA VAL A 66 -18.18 0.87 3.50
C VAL A 66 -17.14 1.98 3.62
N LEU A 67 -16.66 2.51 2.50
CA LEU A 67 -15.76 3.66 2.45
C LEU A 67 -16.35 4.86 3.21
N LEU A 68 -17.55 5.31 2.87
CA LEU A 68 -18.20 6.45 3.53
C LEU A 68 -18.43 6.21 5.03
N TRP A 69 -18.79 5.00 5.40
CA TRP A 69 -18.94 4.63 6.81
C TRP A 69 -17.59 4.72 7.55
N THR A 70 -16.51 4.23 6.94
CA THR A 70 -15.16 4.25 7.50
C THR A 70 -14.67 5.68 7.70
N VAL A 71 -14.79 6.53 6.67
CA VAL A 71 -14.43 7.96 6.73
C VAL A 71 -15.18 8.64 7.88
N ARG A 72 -16.52 8.53 7.90
CA ARG A 72 -17.35 9.13 8.95
C ARG A 72 -16.90 8.68 10.34
N LYS A 73 -16.69 7.39 10.50
CA LYS A 73 -16.33 6.81 11.80
C LYS A 73 -14.96 7.29 12.29
N ALA A 74 -13.98 7.36 11.42
CA ALA A 74 -12.64 7.84 11.74
C ALA A 74 -12.66 9.35 12.11
N VAL A 75 -13.36 10.17 11.33
CA VAL A 75 -13.53 11.60 11.62
C VAL A 75 -14.25 11.83 12.95
N GLU A 76 -15.34 11.07 13.25
CA GLU A 76 -16.02 11.09 14.55
C GLU A 76 -15.07 10.76 15.72
N MET A 77 -14.07 9.92 15.48
CA MET A 77 -13.04 9.58 16.47
C MET A 77 -11.89 10.60 16.53
N GLY A 78 -11.95 11.67 15.74
CA GLY A 78 -10.97 12.75 15.71
C GLY A 78 -9.67 12.36 15.01
N MET A 79 -9.75 11.50 14.00
CA MET A 79 -8.62 11.15 13.12
C MET A 79 -8.68 11.98 11.84
N GLU A 80 -7.52 12.35 11.30
CA GLU A 80 -7.42 12.84 9.93
C GLU A 80 -7.61 11.67 8.95
N VAL A 81 -8.30 11.93 7.83
CA VAL A 81 -8.64 10.87 6.87
C VAL A 81 -8.26 11.27 5.46
N GLY A 82 -7.29 10.56 4.87
CA GLY A 82 -7.02 10.56 3.44
C GLY A 82 -7.72 9.40 2.74
N VAL A 83 -8.04 9.59 1.47
CA VAL A 83 -8.60 8.54 0.59
C VAL A 83 -7.86 8.58 -0.74
N VAL A 84 -7.44 7.42 -1.25
CA VAL A 84 -6.81 7.30 -2.59
C VAL A 84 -7.76 6.55 -3.51
N THR A 85 -7.90 7.03 -4.75
CA THR A 85 -8.78 6.41 -5.76
C THR A 85 -8.17 6.51 -7.16
N ASN A 86 -8.48 5.52 -7.99
CA ASN A 86 -8.15 5.52 -9.41
C ASN A 86 -9.15 6.31 -10.27
N CYS A 87 -10.14 6.96 -9.67
CA CYS A 87 -11.11 7.85 -10.32
C CYS A 87 -12.03 7.18 -11.37
N TYR A 88 -12.15 5.87 -11.46
CA TYR A 88 -12.96 5.18 -12.48
C TYR A 88 -14.42 5.66 -12.52
N TRP A 89 -14.95 6.07 -11.39
CA TRP A 89 -16.32 6.52 -11.17
C TRP A 89 -16.61 7.93 -11.72
N ALA A 90 -15.58 8.71 -12.02
CA ALA A 90 -15.72 10.07 -12.51
C ALA A 90 -15.83 10.09 -14.04
N THR A 91 -16.99 9.70 -14.58
CA THR A 91 -17.25 9.61 -16.03
C THR A 91 -17.60 10.96 -16.65
N SER A 92 -18.00 11.93 -15.84
CA SER A 92 -18.15 13.35 -16.14
C SER A 92 -18.01 14.16 -14.85
N THR A 93 -17.85 15.48 -14.94
CA THR A 93 -17.80 16.34 -13.75
C THR A 93 -19.12 16.29 -12.97
N GLU A 94 -20.26 16.15 -13.64
CA GLU A 94 -21.56 16.05 -12.96
C GLU A 94 -21.73 14.72 -12.24
N ASP A 95 -21.37 13.60 -12.87
CA ASP A 95 -21.37 12.28 -12.21
C ASP A 95 -20.45 12.28 -11.01
N ALA A 96 -19.24 12.82 -11.18
CA ALA A 96 -18.27 12.93 -10.10
C ALA A 96 -18.79 13.74 -8.90
N LYS A 97 -19.54 14.82 -9.14
CA LYS A 97 -20.19 15.58 -8.06
C LYS A 97 -21.21 14.75 -7.29
N GLU A 98 -22.01 13.92 -7.96
CA GLU A 98 -22.98 13.06 -7.26
C GLU A 98 -22.27 12.00 -6.39
N TRP A 99 -21.16 11.42 -6.88
CA TRP A 99 -20.33 10.52 -6.07
C TRP A 99 -19.75 11.22 -4.84
N LEU A 100 -19.23 12.45 -5.00
CA LEU A 100 -18.55 13.18 -3.93
C LEU A 100 -19.49 13.97 -3.02
N LYS A 101 -20.76 14.14 -3.36
CA LYS A 101 -21.75 14.93 -2.62
C LYS A 101 -21.85 14.66 -1.11
N PRO A 102 -21.70 13.40 -0.61
CA PRO A 102 -21.71 13.16 0.83
C PRO A 102 -20.43 13.59 1.55
N VAL A 103 -19.31 13.74 0.84
CA VAL A 103 -17.97 13.89 1.43
C VAL A 103 -17.78 15.19 2.20
N PRO A 104 -18.22 16.38 1.71
CA PRO A 104 -18.07 17.64 2.46
C PRO A 104 -18.72 17.64 3.84
N GLY A 105 -19.83 16.91 3.98
CA GLY A 105 -20.53 16.78 5.28
C GLY A 105 -19.87 15.82 6.25
N ILE A 106 -18.94 14.98 5.79
CA ILE A 106 -18.20 14.03 6.62
C ILE A 106 -16.84 14.63 7.02
N GLY A 107 -16.14 15.27 6.06
CA GLY A 107 -14.83 15.91 6.22
C GLY A 107 -13.66 14.93 6.06
N ILE A 108 -13.01 14.95 4.90
CA ILE A 108 -11.72 14.29 4.66
C ILE A 108 -10.62 15.33 4.63
N SER A 109 -9.39 14.94 4.96
CA SER A 109 -8.22 15.80 4.91
C SER A 109 -7.58 15.85 3.52
N ASP A 110 -7.73 14.79 2.72
CA ASP A 110 -7.24 14.71 1.34
C ASP A 110 -7.98 13.66 0.53
N LEU A 111 -8.20 13.93 -0.75
CA LEU A 111 -8.62 12.98 -1.79
C LEU A 111 -7.50 12.85 -2.81
N GLY A 112 -6.69 11.80 -2.69
CA GLY A 112 -5.62 11.49 -3.63
C GLY A 112 -6.18 10.89 -4.92
N LEU A 113 -5.97 11.58 -6.04
CA LEU A 113 -6.44 11.19 -7.36
C LEU A 113 -5.29 10.60 -8.17
N SER A 114 -5.35 9.32 -8.51
CA SER A 114 -4.35 8.66 -9.36
C SER A 114 -4.49 9.16 -10.80
N GLU A 115 -3.45 9.82 -11.30
CA GLU A 115 -3.41 10.44 -12.62
C GLU A 115 -2.05 10.16 -13.27
N ASP A 116 -1.92 8.96 -13.82
CA ASP A 116 -0.74 8.53 -14.56
C ASP A 116 -1.14 7.52 -15.65
N HIS A 117 -0.21 7.21 -16.57
CA HIS A 117 -0.50 6.34 -17.70
C HIS A 117 -0.71 4.86 -17.32
N PHE A 118 -0.32 4.43 -16.12
CA PHE A 118 -0.63 3.09 -15.62
C PHE A 118 -2.12 2.92 -15.32
N HIS A 119 -2.82 4.03 -15.02
CA HIS A 119 -4.25 4.06 -14.80
C HIS A 119 -5.01 4.44 -16.07
N TYR A 120 -4.47 5.41 -16.84
CA TYR A 120 -5.13 5.95 -18.02
C TYR A 120 -4.10 6.28 -19.10
N GLU A 121 -4.17 5.62 -20.27
CA GLU A 121 -3.41 6.02 -21.46
C GLU A 121 -3.92 7.35 -22.02
N GLU A 122 -5.26 7.44 -22.17
CA GLU A 122 -5.99 8.66 -22.50
C GLU A 122 -7.29 8.63 -21.69
N GLY A 123 -7.44 9.49 -20.71
CA GLY A 123 -8.65 9.50 -19.88
C GLY A 123 -8.82 10.80 -19.11
N GLU A 124 -10.05 11.26 -19.07
CA GLU A 124 -10.40 12.50 -18.39
C GLU A 124 -10.92 12.28 -16.96
N ASN A 125 -11.08 11.02 -16.52
CA ASN A 125 -11.65 10.69 -15.23
C ASN A 125 -10.96 11.41 -14.04
N PRO A 126 -9.62 11.46 -13.93
CA PRO A 126 -8.96 12.22 -12.85
C PRO A 126 -9.24 13.72 -12.93
N ARG A 127 -9.33 14.28 -14.15
CA ARG A 127 -9.70 15.69 -14.36
C ARG A 127 -11.12 15.96 -13.88
N PHE A 128 -12.10 15.13 -14.26
CA PHE A 128 -13.50 15.27 -13.80
C PHE A 128 -13.62 15.12 -12.28
N ALA A 129 -12.88 14.17 -11.69
CA ALA A 129 -12.84 13.99 -10.24
C ALA A 129 -12.28 15.23 -9.54
N ARG A 130 -11.20 15.82 -10.06
CA ARG A 130 -10.59 17.05 -9.53
C ARG A 130 -11.54 18.23 -9.64
N GLU A 131 -12.12 18.49 -10.81
CA GLU A 131 -13.09 19.57 -10.99
C GLU A 131 -14.30 19.45 -10.04
N ALA A 132 -14.79 18.23 -9.84
CA ALA A 132 -15.87 17.98 -8.89
C ALA A 132 -15.44 18.22 -7.44
N ALA A 133 -14.26 17.75 -7.04
CA ALA A 133 -13.71 17.96 -5.70
C ALA A 133 -13.51 19.47 -5.41
N GLU A 134 -12.94 20.23 -6.34
CA GLU A 134 -12.75 21.67 -6.24
C GLU A 134 -14.10 22.40 -6.11
N ASN A 135 -15.08 22.06 -6.95
CA ASN A 135 -16.43 22.63 -6.88
C ASN A 135 -17.11 22.38 -5.52
N LEU A 136 -16.85 21.24 -4.91
CA LEU A 136 -17.37 20.83 -3.60
C LEU A 136 -16.46 21.26 -2.44
N ARG A 137 -15.34 21.93 -2.72
CA ARG A 137 -14.32 22.35 -1.75
C ARG A 137 -13.76 21.20 -0.92
N ILE A 138 -13.57 20.06 -1.56
CA ILE A 138 -12.91 18.88 -0.98
C ILE A 138 -11.41 19.05 -1.19
N PRO A 139 -10.57 18.98 -0.14
CA PRO A 139 -9.12 18.94 -0.29
C PRO A 139 -8.72 17.74 -1.17
N ASN A 140 -7.88 17.98 -2.17
CA ASN A 140 -7.46 16.93 -3.09
C ASN A 140 -6.02 17.12 -3.54
N SER A 141 -5.39 16.02 -3.89
CA SER A 141 -4.02 15.95 -4.42
C SER A 141 -3.96 15.03 -5.62
N THR A 142 -2.95 15.22 -6.46
CA THR A 142 -2.66 14.31 -7.58
C THR A 142 -1.56 13.35 -7.19
N LEU A 143 -1.81 12.06 -7.41
CA LEU A 143 -0.81 11.00 -7.34
C LEU A 143 -0.46 10.61 -8.77
N SER A 144 0.77 10.89 -9.20
CA SER A 144 1.25 10.56 -10.53
C SER A 144 2.58 9.84 -10.44
N ILE A 145 2.61 8.64 -10.97
CA ILE A 145 3.78 7.77 -11.00
C ILE A 145 4.34 7.78 -12.43
N LYS A 146 5.64 8.09 -12.55
CA LYS A 146 6.33 8.09 -13.85
C LYS A 146 6.80 6.67 -14.17
N ASP A 147 6.65 6.28 -15.43
CA ASP A 147 7.22 5.03 -15.92
C ASP A 147 8.73 5.16 -16.07
N PRO A 148 9.54 4.38 -15.34
CA PRO A 148 10.99 4.44 -15.47
C PRO A 148 11.49 3.96 -16.83
N ARG A 149 10.65 3.27 -17.63
CA ARG A 149 10.97 2.84 -19.00
C ARG A 149 11.03 4.01 -19.99
N ASP A 150 10.36 5.11 -19.71
CA ASP A 150 10.33 6.30 -20.59
C ASP A 150 11.64 7.09 -20.60
N GLY A 151 12.65 6.69 -19.83
CA GLY A 151 13.97 7.33 -19.80
C GLY A 151 13.97 8.77 -19.28
N SER A 152 12.82 9.32 -18.90
CA SER A 152 12.63 10.68 -18.38
C SER A 152 12.63 10.76 -16.87
N ALA A 153 12.48 9.61 -16.19
CA ALA A 153 12.46 9.51 -14.73
C ALA A 153 13.82 9.07 -14.19
N PRO A 154 14.30 9.62 -13.08
CA PRO A 154 15.36 8.96 -12.32
C PRO A 154 14.87 7.58 -11.88
N LEU A 155 15.74 6.56 -11.99
CA LEU A 155 15.46 5.17 -11.55
C LEU A 155 15.12 5.07 -10.06
N ALA A 156 15.28 6.14 -9.29
CA ALA A 156 14.99 6.20 -7.88
C ALA A 156 13.82 7.14 -7.61
N GLY A 157 12.74 6.64 -7.04
CA GLY A 157 11.81 7.45 -6.30
C GLY A 157 10.33 7.35 -6.63
N ASP A 158 9.92 6.93 -7.82
CA ASP A 158 8.49 6.93 -8.15
C ASP A 158 7.85 5.52 -8.07
N ILE A 159 8.57 4.47 -8.42
CA ILE A 159 8.08 3.08 -8.35
C ILE A 159 9.02 2.21 -7.51
N MET A 160 8.48 1.56 -6.51
CA MET A 160 9.14 0.44 -5.84
C MET A 160 8.89 -0.83 -6.65
N LEU A 161 9.95 -1.46 -7.17
CA LEU A 161 9.84 -2.66 -8.03
C LEU A 161 9.49 -3.92 -7.21
N LYS A 162 8.31 -3.91 -6.60
CA LYS A 162 7.72 -5.03 -5.86
C LYS A 162 6.31 -5.31 -6.36
N GLY A 163 5.76 -6.47 -6.03
CA GLY A 163 4.46 -6.87 -6.55
C GLY A 163 4.50 -7.01 -8.07
N ARG A 164 3.47 -6.56 -8.76
CA ARG A 164 3.39 -6.67 -10.23
C ARG A 164 4.48 -5.86 -10.95
N ALA A 165 4.97 -4.77 -10.35
CA ALA A 165 6.10 -4.00 -10.92
C ALA A 165 7.38 -4.82 -11.06
N ALA A 166 7.64 -5.74 -10.14
CA ALA A 166 8.79 -6.67 -10.23
C ALA A 166 8.66 -7.63 -11.43
N GLU A 167 7.44 -7.94 -11.86
CA GLU A 167 7.16 -8.85 -12.97
C GLU A 167 7.05 -8.14 -14.32
N LYS A 168 6.45 -6.94 -14.34
CA LYS A 168 6.04 -6.25 -15.55
C LYS A 168 6.95 -5.09 -15.96
N ILE A 169 7.62 -4.46 -14.99
CA ILE A 169 8.44 -3.26 -15.23
C ILE A 169 9.93 -3.56 -15.07
N ALA A 170 10.32 -4.23 -13.99
CA ALA A 170 11.71 -4.51 -13.69
C ALA A 170 12.47 -5.28 -14.81
N PRO A 171 11.86 -6.19 -15.60
CA PRO A 171 12.57 -6.86 -16.69
C PRO A 171 13.19 -5.93 -17.73
N ASP A 172 12.56 -4.79 -18.01
CA ASP A 172 12.92 -3.84 -19.04
C ASP A 172 13.92 -2.77 -18.57
N LEU A 173 14.26 -2.77 -17.27
CA LEU A 173 15.13 -1.76 -16.67
C LEU A 173 16.61 -2.20 -16.62
N PRO A 174 17.56 -1.23 -16.62
CA PRO A 174 18.97 -1.50 -16.37
C PRO A 174 19.17 -2.18 -15.01
N LYS A 175 20.07 -3.17 -14.97
CA LYS A 175 20.30 -4.00 -13.78
C LYS A 175 21.69 -3.79 -13.20
N LYS A 176 21.79 -3.90 -11.87
CA LYS A 176 23.05 -3.88 -11.11
C LYS A 176 23.26 -5.23 -10.41
N PRO A 177 24.50 -5.62 -10.10
CA PRO A 177 24.77 -6.85 -9.36
C PRO A 177 24.01 -6.86 -8.03
N TRP A 178 23.44 -8.01 -7.68
CA TRP A 178 22.63 -8.18 -6.45
C TRP A 178 23.36 -7.74 -5.18
N ALA A 179 24.68 -8.01 -5.09
CA ALA A 179 25.51 -7.64 -3.93
C ALA A 179 25.67 -6.13 -3.71
N SER A 180 25.28 -5.30 -4.69
CA SER A 180 25.28 -3.84 -4.54
C SER A 180 24.12 -3.29 -3.70
N TYR A 181 23.07 -4.06 -3.48
CA TYR A 181 21.88 -3.65 -2.74
C TYR A 181 21.99 -3.90 -1.24
N THR A 182 22.79 -3.07 -0.58
CA THR A 182 23.18 -3.20 0.83
C THR A 182 22.32 -2.40 1.80
N LYS A 183 21.26 -1.76 1.31
CA LYS A 183 20.30 -0.98 2.11
C LYS A 183 18.87 -1.21 1.61
N CYS A 184 17.90 -0.91 2.46
CA CYS A 184 16.53 -0.66 2.07
C CYS A 184 16.33 0.86 2.10
N GLU A 185 16.15 1.49 0.95
CA GLU A 185 16.03 2.96 0.85
C GLU A 185 14.59 3.43 1.10
N ASP A 186 13.58 2.55 0.91
CA ASP A 186 12.17 2.93 0.96
C ASP A 186 11.53 2.85 2.33
N GLU A 187 12.04 2.01 3.24
CA GLU A 187 11.41 1.79 4.55
C GLU A 187 12.40 1.94 5.70
N ASP A 188 12.11 2.86 6.61
CA ASP A 188 12.80 2.96 7.88
C ASP A 188 12.11 2.08 8.93
N PHE A 189 12.52 0.81 9.03
CA PHE A 189 11.94 -0.15 9.97
C PHE A 189 12.14 0.20 11.46
N GLU A 190 13.04 1.10 11.79
CA GLU A 190 13.28 1.54 13.16
C GLU A 190 12.42 2.73 13.56
N ASN A 191 12.07 3.62 12.61
CA ASN A 191 11.31 4.85 12.86
C ASN A 191 10.10 5.00 11.93
N GLN A 192 9.36 3.93 11.73
CA GLN A 192 8.18 3.96 10.86
C GLN A 192 7.13 4.94 11.37
N GLY A 193 6.64 5.82 10.48
CA GLY A 193 5.52 6.70 10.75
C GLY A 193 4.15 6.05 10.50
N ARG A 194 4.11 5.01 9.65
CA ARG A 194 2.90 4.31 9.23
C ARG A 194 3.07 2.81 9.16
N VAL A 195 1.94 2.11 9.22
CA VAL A 195 1.81 0.69 8.86
C VAL A 195 0.55 0.49 8.04
N HIS A 196 0.53 -0.55 7.21
CA HIS A 196 -0.67 -0.94 6.47
C HIS A 196 -1.44 -2.01 7.25
N VAL A 197 -2.75 -1.97 7.15
CA VAL A 197 -3.63 -3.02 7.67
C VAL A 197 -4.49 -3.52 6.52
N ASP A 198 -4.54 -4.82 6.33
CA ASP A 198 -5.26 -5.46 5.24
C ASP A 198 -6.62 -6.04 5.66
N PRO A 199 -7.44 -6.57 4.72
CA PRO A 199 -8.75 -7.17 5.02
C PRO A 199 -8.71 -8.35 5.99
N TYR A 200 -7.57 -8.98 6.16
CA TYR A 200 -7.38 -10.12 7.07
C TYR A 200 -6.86 -9.71 8.45
N GLY A 201 -6.74 -8.39 8.70
CA GLY A 201 -6.25 -7.83 9.95
C GLY A 201 -4.73 -7.89 10.11
N LEU A 202 -4.01 -8.28 9.08
CA LEU A 202 -2.55 -8.34 9.08
C LEU A 202 -1.96 -6.93 9.07
N VAL A 203 -0.96 -6.71 9.92
CA VAL A 203 -0.26 -5.42 10.05
C VAL A 203 1.08 -5.51 9.34
N HIS A 204 1.25 -4.72 8.27
CA HIS A 204 2.42 -4.74 7.41
C HIS A 204 3.31 -3.52 7.65
N VAL A 205 4.61 -3.74 7.80
CA VAL A 205 5.64 -2.68 7.86
C VAL A 205 6.21 -2.35 6.47
N CYS A 206 6.13 -3.28 5.56
CA CYS A 206 6.25 -3.17 4.11
C CYS A 206 5.29 -4.21 3.53
N GLN A 207 4.78 -4.02 2.31
CA GLN A 207 3.78 -4.93 1.74
C GLN A 207 4.28 -6.37 1.75
N GLY A 208 3.48 -7.25 2.35
CA GLY A 208 3.81 -8.66 2.51
C GLY A 208 4.83 -8.98 3.62
N ILE A 209 5.29 -7.99 4.42
CA ILE A 209 6.07 -8.22 5.65
C ILE A 209 5.19 -7.90 6.86
N VAL A 210 4.71 -8.93 7.52
CA VAL A 210 3.73 -8.85 8.60
C VAL A 210 4.41 -8.84 9.96
N ILE A 211 3.92 -8.01 10.88
CA ILE A 211 4.39 -7.90 12.27
C ILE A 211 3.35 -8.34 13.30
N GLY A 212 2.17 -8.70 12.87
CA GLY A 212 1.10 -9.22 13.72
C GLY A 212 -0.27 -9.15 13.06
N ASN A 213 -1.28 -9.66 13.75
CA ASN A 213 -2.66 -9.68 13.30
C ASN A 213 -3.57 -9.02 14.34
N LEU A 214 -4.33 -8.00 13.92
CA LEU A 214 -5.28 -7.26 14.77
C LEU A 214 -6.50 -8.07 15.20
N PHE A 215 -6.76 -9.20 14.54
CA PHE A 215 -7.82 -10.12 14.95
C PHE A 215 -7.36 -11.07 16.05
N GLU A 216 -6.07 -11.09 16.36
CA GLU A 216 -5.48 -11.92 17.42
C GLU A 216 -4.98 -11.07 18.60
N LYS A 217 -4.30 -9.93 18.30
CA LYS A 217 -3.67 -9.08 19.29
C LYS A 217 -4.12 -7.63 19.16
N SER A 218 -3.98 -6.84 20.24
CA SER A 218 -4.16 -5.39 20.14
C SER A 218 -3.03 -4.74 19.34
N LEU A 219 -3.33 -3.63 18.67
CA LEU A 219 -2.33 -2.86 17.93
C LEU A 219 -1.18 -2.40 18.87
N ARG A 220 -1.53 -2.02 20.09
CA ARG A 220 -0.55 -1.63 21.10
C ARG A 220 0.43 -2.77 21.42
N SER A 221 -0.08 -4.00 21.63
CA SER A 221 0.77 -5.17 21.90
C SER A 221 1.68 -5.47 20.71
N ILE A 222 1.16 -5.38 19.47
CA ILE A 222 1.96 -5.56 18.25
C ILE A 222 3.13 -4.57 18.23
N PHE A 223 2.88 -3.28 18.53
CA PHE A 223 3.92 -2.27 18.53
C PHE A 223 4.93 -2.42 19.69
N GLU A 224 4.50 -2.85 20.87
CA GLU A 224 5.38 -3.11 22.01
C GLU A 224 6.28 -4.34 21.78
N GLU A 225 5.77 -5.36 21.09
CA GLU A 225 6.50 -6.56 20.72
C GLU A 225 7.42 -6.35 19.50
N TRP A 226 7.18 -5.31 18.68
CA TRP A 226 7.95 -5.03 17.46
C TRP A 226 9.42 -4.74 17.78
N LYS A 227 10.30 -5.61 17.28
CA LYS A 227 11.76 -5.50 17.41
C LYS A 227 12.39 -5.70 16.03
N PRO A 228 12.50 -4.66 15.18
CA PRO A 228 12.90 -4.79 13.78
C PRO A 228 14.22 -5.54 13.60
N ARG A 229 15.23 -5.31 14.45
CA ARG A 229 16.52 -6.02 14.37
C ARG A 229 16.43 -7.52 14.68
N LYS A 230 15.38 -7.96 15.39
CA LYS A 230 15.13 -9.39 15.69
C LYS A 230 14.18 -10.04 14.72
N HIS A 231 13.51 -9.26 13.88
CA HIS A 231 12.58 -9.78 12.90
C HIS A 231 13.34 -10.54 11.80
N PRO A 232 12.86 -11.73 11.38
CA PRO A 232 13.63 -12.60 10.47
C PRO A 232 13.94 -11.94 9.12
N ILE A 233 13.08 -11.08 8.64
CA ILE A 233 13.26 -10.37 7.36
C ILE A 233 13.86 -8.97 7.58
N CYS A 234 13.29 -8.15 8.46
CA CYS A 234 13.75 -6.77 8.65
C CYS A 234 15.13 -6.70 9.31
N GLY A 235 15.50 -7.65 10.16
CA GLY A 235 16.84 -7.69 10.78
C GLY A 235 17.96 -7.71 9.74
N PRO A 236 18.01 -8.68 8.82
CA PRO A 236 18.97 -8.69 7.73
C PRO A 236 18.89 -7.44 6.82
N LEU A 237 17.68 -6.95 6.53
CA LEU A 237 17.51 -5.73 5.73
C LEU A 237 18.14 -4.50 6.41
N LEU A 238 18.09 -4.41 7.74
CA LEU A 238 18.74 -3.37 8.51
C LEU A 238 20.27 -3.55 8.64
N GLU A 239 20.75 -4.78 8.59
CA GLU A 239 22.18 -5.10 8.70
C GLU A 239 22.95 -4.82 7.40
N GLY A 240 22.32 -5.05 6.24
CA GLY A 240 23.01 -4.93 4.96
C GLY A 240 22.09 -5.11 3.76
N GLY A 241 20.83 -4.67 3.88
CA GLY A 241 19.87 -4.65 2.78
C GLY A 241 19.45 -6.03 2.28
N PRO A 242 18.85 -6.08 1.08
CA PRO A 242 18.45 -7.33 0.45
C PRO A 242 19.63 -8.28 0.18
N ALA A 243 20.83 -7.76 -0.09
CA ALA A 243 22.03 -8.58 -0.23
C ALA A 243 22.30 -9.40 1.05
N LYS A 244 22.17 -8.76 2.22
CA LYS A 244 22.33 -9.47 3.50
C LYS A 244 21.23 -10.50 3.76
N LEU A 245 20.01 -10.25 3.28
CA LEU A 245 18.92 -11.21 3.38
C LEU A 245 19.22 -12.47 2.53
N ALA A 246 19.74 -12.30 1.30
CA ALA A 246 20.15 -13.40 0.43
C ALA A 246 21.25 -14.24 1.08
N GLU A 247 22.32 -13.61 1.56
CA GLU A 247 23.44 -14.27 2.25
C GLU A 247 23.00 -15.06 3.50
N LYS A 248 22.20 -14.44 4.35
CA LYS A 248 21.78 -15.01 5.64
C LYS A 248 21.02 -16.31 5.49
N TYR A 249 20.19 -16.41 4.47
CA TYR A 249 19.32 -17.57 4.27
C TYR A 249 19.75 -18.49 3.12
N ASP A 250 20.86 -18.14 2.44
CA ASP A 250 21.37 -18.87 1.27
C ASP A 250 20.28 -19.07 0.22
N VAL A 251 19.57 -17.98 -0.11
CA VAL A 251 18.43 -18.02 -1.02
C VAL A 251 18.92 -17.95 -2.46
N PRO A 252 18.51 -18.88 -3.34
CA PRO A 252 18.77 -18.74 -4.77
C PRO A 252 18.23 -17.42 -5.31
N HIS A 253 18.99 -16.73 -6.14
CA HIS A 253 18.63 -15.43 -6.71
C HIS A 253 19.30 -15.23 -8.08
N LYS A 254 18.88 -14.17 -8.81
CA LYS A 254 19.51 -13.75 -10.08
C LYS A 254 20.84 -13.04 -9.78
N GLU A 255 21.70 -12.95 -10.80
CA GLU A 255 22.98 -12.21 -10.69
C GLU A 255 22.81 -10.71 -10.57
N ALA A 256 21.72 -10.15 -11.13
CA ALA A 256 21.47 -8.71 -11.17
C ALA A 256 19.98 -8.39 -11.11
N TYR A 257 19.66 -7.22 -10.55
CA TYR A 257 18.31 -6.68 -10.36
C TYR A 257 18.27 -5.19 -10.72
N ALA A 258 17.07 -4.67 -10.98
CA ALA A 258 16.90 -3.27 -11.35
C ALA A 258 17.00 -2.33 -10.12
N ASP A 259 16.43 -2.74 -8.99
CA ASP A 259 16.53 -2.04 -7.71
C ASP A 259 16.58 -3.00 -6.52
N GLU A 260 16.69 -2.45 -5.30
CA GLU A 260 16.69 -3.20 -4.05
C GLU A 260 15.33 -3.84 -3.76
N CYS A 261 14.22 -3.23 -4.20
CA CYS A 261 12.88 -3.75 -4.00
C CYS A 261 12.62 -5.00 -4.84
N GLU A 262 13.08 -5.05 -6.11
CA GLU A 262 13.00 -6.25 -6.95
C GLU A 262 13.74 -7.42 -6.31
N LEU A 263 14.99 -7.20 -5.87
CA LEU A 263 15.76 -8.24 -5.17
C LEU A 263 15.06 -8.69 -3.88
N CYS A 264 14.64 -7.74 -3.04
CA CYS A 264 13.95 -8.03 -1.79
C CYS A 264 12.67 -8.83 -2.02
N PHE A 265 11.87 -8.47 -3.03
CA PHE A 265 10.63 -9.16 -3.36
C PHE A 265 10.87 -10.59 -3.85
N ASP A 266 11.84 -10.82 -4.75
CA ASP A 266 12.22 -12.15 -5.23
C ASP A 266 12.68 -13.06 -4.08
N LEU A 267 13.52 -12.54 -3.17
CA LEU A 267 13.98 -13.29 -2.00
C LEU A 267 12.82 -13.65 -1.06
N ARG A 268 11.93 -12.69 -0.78
CA ARG A 268 10.77 -12.91 0.10
C ARG A 268 9.82 -13.95 -0.47
N LEU A 269 9.57 -13.93 -1.78
CA LEU A 269 8.74 -14.90 -2.45
C LEU A 269 9.26 -16.34 -2.21
N ARG A 270 10.59 -16.55 -2.26
CA ARG A 270 11.24 -17.85 -2.01
C ARG A 270 11.29 -18.23 -0.53
N LEU A 271 11.25 -17.24 0.36
CA LEU A 271 11.32 -17.47 1.82
C LEU A 271 9.93 -17.69 2.45
N ARG A 272 8.84 -17.59 1.69
CA ARG A 272 7.47 -17.70 2.21
C ARG A 272 7.20 -19.02 2.94
N GLU A 273 7.59 -20.14 2.37
CA GLU A 273 7.43 -21.45 3.03
C GLU A 273 8.18 -21.55 4.36
N ARG A 274 9.31 -20.83 4.47
CA ARG A 274 10.11 -20.80 5.70
C ARG A 274 9.54 -19.86 6.77
N PHE A 275 8.85 -18.81 6.36
CA PHE A 275 8.29 -17.77 7.23
C PHE A 275 6.82 -17.43 6.86
N PRO A 276 5.91 -18.43 6.90
CA PRO A 276 4.54 -18.25 6.41
C PRO A 276 3.74 -17.21 7.19
N ASP A 277 3.99 -17.06 8.51
CA ASP A 277 3.28 -16.09 9.36
C ASP A 277 3.81 -14.65 9.22
N VAL A 278 4.94 -14.48 8.52
CA VAL A 278 5.64 -13.20 8.35
C VAL A 278 5.54 -12.69 6.92
N LEU A 279 5.57 -13.61 5.94
CA LEU A 279 5.55 -13.31 4.51
C LEU A 279 4.20 -13.73 3.92
N CYS A 280 3.19 -12.97 4.23
CA CYS A 280 1.78 -13.21 3.87
C CYS A 280 1.01 -11.89 3.65
N PRO A 281 -0.24 -11.92 3.16
CA PRO A 281 -0.94 -13.08 2.59
C PRO A 281 -0.46 -13.42 1.17
N ASP A 282 -0.99 -14.50 0.59
CA ASP A 282 -0.71 -14.95 -0.77
C ASP A 282 -0.97 -13.87 -1.81
N GLN A 283 -2.03 -13.10 -1.62
CA GLN A 283 -2.41 -11.94 -2.45
C GLN A 283 -1.25 -10.94 -2.63
N MET A 284 -0.47 -10.67 -1.57
CA MET A 284 0.67 -9.73 -1.63
C MET A 284 1.85 -10.24 -2.47
N TYR A 285 1.80 -11.51 -2.87
CA TYR A 285 2.83 -12.19 -3.65
C TYR A 285 2.31 -12.69 -5.01
N GLY A 286 1.09 -12.30 -5.39
CA GLY A 286 0.50 -12.69 -6.68
C GLY A 286 0.17 -14.18 -6.77
N ILE A 287 0.05 -14.87 -5.64
CA ILE A 287 -0.32 -16.29 -5.59
C ILE A 287 -1.84 -16.36 -5.47
N GLN A 288 -2.45 -16.96 -6.46
CA GLN A 288 -3.89 -17.26 -6.51
C GLN A 288 -4.06 -18.76 -6.28
N ASP A 289 -5.02 -19.12 -5.44
CA ASP A 289 -5.43 -20.52 -5.19
C ASP A 289 -6.08 -21.16 -6.42
#